data_82cc3366dfa153a288dba238e8ed8146
#
_entry.id   82cc3366dfa153a288dba238e8ed8146
#
_cell.length_a   1.000
_cell.length_b   1.000
_cell.length_c   1.000
_cell.angle_alpha   90.00
_cell.angle_beta   90.00
_cell.angle_gamma   90.00
#
_symmetry.space_group_name_H-M   'P 1'
#
loop_
_entity.id
_entity.type
_entity.pdbx_description
1 polymer ?
#
loop_
_entity_poly.entity_id
_entity_poly.type
_entity_poly.pdbx_seq_one_letter_code
_entity_poly.pdbx_strand_id
1 'polypeptide(L)'
;MEVSKNLISLKDSVLEFCNSRDDISGFCGRISKNLRYKSMHPQEQPVQKLVKKIGTSKFPKTRNILDCIIKANYELKWNTTYSENEVGSDFINRYGWFDLIGPNGPFLINSTRIMIGYWGENLDYQMHWHEAEEAYIPLAGSALFWSEHNGKKIANVGDIVIHKSNEKHWTKMTNGFLLALAIWKGTDLRVNPTISSRDGSRIYEVKEKKS
;
A
#
# COMPACT_ATOMS: atom_id res chain seq x y z
N MET A 1 9.65 -17.85 16.20
CA MET A 1 8.89 -18.54 15.12
C MET A 1 9.64 -18.37 13.81
N GLU A 2 9.74 -19.44 13.05
CA GLU A 2 10.33 -19.41 11.71
C GLU A 2 9.38 -18.71 10.73
N VAL A 3 9.96 -17.97 9.77
CA VAL A 3 9.18 -17.28 8.74
C VAL A 3 8.57 -18.29 7.76
N SER A 4 7.32 -18.09 7.39
CA SER A 4 6.66 -18.98 6.42
C SER A 4 7.23 -18.84 5.01
N LYS A 5 7.15 -19.94 4.23
CA LYS A 5 7.56 -19.95 2.82
C LYS A 5 6.75 -18.94 1.98
N ASN A 6 5.46 -18.74 2.28
CA ASN A 6 4.61 -17.79 1.55
C ASN A 6 5.06 -16.34 1.78
N LEU A 7 5.39 -15.96 3.02
CA LEU A 7 5.90 -14.63 3.33
C LEU A 7 7.27 -14.36 2.70
N ILE A 8 8.16 -15.37 2.70
CA ILE A 8 9.46 -15.27 2.00
C ILE A 8 9.24 -15.05 0.51
N SER A 9 8.37 -15.87 -0.14
CA SER A 9 8.10 -15.76 -1.56
C SER A 9 7.49 -14.42 -1.92
N LEU A 10 6.59 -13.89 -1.09
CA LEU A 10 6.00 -12.57 -1.29
C LEU A 10 7.06 -11.47 -1.21
N LYS A 11 7.88 -11.46 -0.15
CA LYS A 11 8.98 -10.51 -0.01
C LYS A 11 9.93 -10.57 -1.21
N ASP A 12 10.35 -11.77 -1.60
CA ASP A 12 11.33 -11.93 -2.68
C ASP A 12 10.76 -11.48 -4.03
N SER A 13 9.48 -11.79 -4.33
CA SER A 13 8.82 -11.33 -5.56
C SER A 13 8.67 -9.82 -5.64
N VAL A 14 8.34 -9.17 -4.50
CA VAL A 14 8.26 -7.69 -4.42
C VAL A 14 9.63 -7.05 -4.59
N LEU A 15 10.67 -7.58 -3.92
CA LEU A 15 12.03 -7.04 -4.04
C LEU A 15 12.61 -7.25 -5.43
N GLU A 16 12.35 -8.37 -6.07
CA GLU A 16 12.75 -8.60 -7.46
C GLU A 16 12.12 -7.59 -8.40
N PHE A 17 10.81 -7.38 -8.28
CA PHE A 17 10.09 -6.39 -9.07
C PHE A 17 10.63 -4.97 -8.85
N CYS A 18 10.82 -4.55 -7.60
CA CYS A 18 11.32 -3.21 -7.28
C CYS A 18 12.77 -3.01 -7.75
N ASN A 19 13.65 -4.00 -7.53
CA ASN A 19 15.06 -3.89 -7.86
C ASN A 19 15.36 -4.04 -9.37
N SER A 20 14.46 -4.67 -10.14
CA SER A 20 14.60 -4.83 -11.59
C SER A 20 14.13 -3.61 -12.39
N ARG A 21 13.47 -2.66 -11.74
CA ARG A 21 12.95 -1.45 -12.37
C ARG A 21 13.76 -0.23 -11.93
N ASP A 22 14.37 0.44 -12.90
CA ASP A 22 15.23 1.62 -12.62
C ASP A 22 14.45 2.82 -12.05
N ASP A 23 13.18 3.00 -12.46
CA ASP A 23 12.32 4.06 -11.92
C ASP A 23 11.98 3.83 -10.42
N ILE A 24 11.74 2.58 -10.00
CA ILE A 24 11.46 2.24 -8.60
C ILE A 24 12.76 2.24 -7.78
N SER A 25 13.81 1.56 -8.26
CA SER A 25 15.09 1.51 -7.55
C SER A 25 15.80 2.87 -7.50
N GLY A 26 15.54 3.74 -8.47
CA GLY A 26 15.97 5.15 -8.43
C GLY A 26 15.22 5.96 -7.36
N PHE A 27 13.94 5.63 -7.10
CA PHE A 27 13.17 6.28 -6.04
C PHE A 27 13.59 5.84 -4.64
N CYS A 28 13.64 4.55 -4.33
CA CYS A 28 13.83 4.02 -2.96
C CYS A 28 15.19 3.36 -2.71
N GLY A 29 16.06 3.32 -3.71
CA GLY A 29 17.32 2.56 -3.65
C GLY A 29 17.09 1.05 -3.88
N ARG A 30 18.18 0.33 -4.13
CA ARG A 30 18.14 -1.14 -4.19
C ARG A 30 18.07 -1.73 -2.78
N ILE A 31 17.10 -2.61 -2.54
CA ILE A 31 16.89 -3.22 -1.22
C ILE A 31 17.45 -4.63 -1.22
N SER A 32 18.25 -4.95 -0.19
CA SER A 32 18.79 -6.30 0.02
C SER A 32 17.69 -7.33 0.30
N LYS A 33 17.85 -8.56 -0.21
CA LYS A 33 16.96 -9.68 0.13
C LYS A 33 17.16 -10.19 1.57
N ASN A 34 18.33 -9.93 2.17
CA ASN A 34 18.69 -10.37 3.52
C ASN A 34 18.16 -9.38 4.57
N LEU A 35 16.86 -9.37 4.79
CA LEU A 35 16.23 -8.56 5.81
C LEU A 35 15.97 -9.38 7.08
N ARG A 36 16.12 -8.73 8.24
CA ARG A 36 15.79 -9.35 9.51
C ARG A 36 14.27 -9.56 9.59
N TYR A 37 13.86 -10.77 9.94
CA TYR A 37 12.45 -11.09 10.16
C TYR A 37 12.02 -10.79 11.60
N LYS A 38 10.82 -10.24 11.73
CA LYS A 38 10.08 -10.04 12.97
C LYS A 38 8.73 -10.75 12.83
N SER A 39 8.43 -11.69 13.72
CA SER A 39 7.13 -12.34 13.73
C SER A 39 6.02 -11.34 13.96
N MET A 40 4.96 -11.46 13.17
CA MET A 40 3.74 -10.64 13.28
C MET A 40 2.56 -11.57 13.48
N HIS A 41 1.59 -11.16 14.31
CA HIS A 41 0.32 -11.86 14.38
C HIS A 41 -0.55 -11.45 13.19
N PRO A 42 -1.09 -12.42 12.43
CA PRO A 42 -2.06 -12.11 11.38
C PRO A 42 -3.27 -11.34 11.94
N GLN A 43 -3.78 -10.43 11.15
CA GLN A 43 -5.01 -9.71 11.47
C GLN A 43 -5.93 -9.76 10.27
N GLU A 44 -7.14 -10.27 10.48
CA GLU A 44 -8.13 -10.38 9.42
C GLU A 44 -8.87 -9.06 9.21
N GLN A 45 -9.15 -8.77 7.93
CA GLN A 45 -9.99 -7.66 7.50
C GLN A 45 -10.92 -8.13 6.37
N PRO A 46 -12.11 -7.53 6.20
CA PRO A 46 -13.07 -7.92 5.16
C PRO A 46 -12.47 -7.92 3.75
N VAL A 47 -11.54 -7.01 3.47
CA VAL A 47 -10.85 -6.84 2.19
C VAL A 47 -10.13 -8.10 1.70
N GLN A 48 -9.67 -8.98 2.59
CA GLN A 48 -8.98 -10.23 2.24
C GLN A 48 -9.82 -11.13 1.33
N LYS A 49 -11.14 -11.13 1.51
CA LYS A 49 -12.07 -11.88 0.67
C LYS A 49 -12.14 -11.32 -0.75
N LEU A 50 -11.94 -10.01 -0.91
CA LEU A 50 -11.91 -9.34 -2.22
C LEU A 50 -10.57 -9.61 -2.92
N VAL A 51 -9.45 -9.48 -2.20
CA VAL A 51 -8.11 -9.78 -2.72
C VAL A 51 -8.02 -11.22 -3.23
N LYS A 52 -8.60 -12.18 -2.52
CA LYS A 52 -8.60 -13.60 -2.93
C LYS A 52 -9.35 -13.86 -4.25
N LYS A 53 -10.26 -12.97 -4.65
CA LYS A 53 -11.04 -13.10 -5.89
C LYS A 53 -10.34 -12.48 -7.12
N ILE A 54 -9.15 -11.89 -6.96
CA ILE A 54 -8.42 -11.26 -8.07
C ILE A 54 -7.98 -12.35 -9.06
N GLY A 55 -8.42 -12.22 -10.30
CA GLY A 55 -7.99 -13.08 -11.41
C GLY A 55 -6.59 -12.68 -11.89
N THR A 56 -5.54 -13.28 -11.32
CA THR A 56 -4.13 -12.87 -11.53
C THR A 56 -3.67 -13.01 -12.98
N SER A 57 -4.27 -13.92 -13.76
CA SER A 57 -3.97 -14.09 -15.18
C SER A 57 -4.25 -12.86 -16.05
N LYS A 58 -5.10 -11.93 -15.57
CA LYS A 58 -5.41 -10.66 -16.25
C LYS A 58 -4.26 -9.64 -16.13
N PHE A 59 -3.28 -9.89 -15.28
CA PHE A 59 -2.20 -8.94 -14.94
C PHE A 59 -0.81 -9.59 -15.12
N PRO A 60 -0.39 -9.93 -16.35
CA PRO A 60 0.82 -10.72 -16.59
C PRO A 60 2.10 -10.09 -16.04
N LYS A 61 2.22 -8.77 -16.07
CA LYS A 61 3.40 -8.02 -15.57
C LYS A 61 3.63 -8.17 -14.06
N THR A 62 2.57 -8.39 -13.28
CA THR A 62 2.60 -8.41 -11.81
C THR A 62 2.08 -9.73 -11.24
N ARG A 63 1.75 -10.70 -12.13
CA ARG A 63 1.13 -11.98 -11.77
C ARG A 63 1.85 -12.70 -10.62
N ASN A 64 3.18 -12.75 -10.67
CA ASN A 64 3.96 -13.44 -9.64
C ASN A 64 3.75 -12.83 -8.25
N ILE A 65 3.74 -11.50 -8.15
CA ILE A 65 3.46 -10.79 -6.88
C ILE A 65 2.03 -11.07 -6.42
N LEU A 66 1.05 -10.98 -7.34
CA LEU A 66 -0.36 -11.22 -7.03
C LEU A 66 -0.60 -12.63 -6.52
N ASP A 67 -0.02 -13.65 -7.16
CA ASP A 67 -0.09 -15.04 -6.73
C ASP A 67 0.52 -15.23 -5.33
N CYS A 68 1.63 -14.56 -5.02
CA CYS A 68 2.26 -14.58 -3.70
C CYS A 68 1.39 -13.87 -2.64
N ILE A 69 0.78 -12.73 -2.97
CA ILE A 69 -0.17 -12.03 -2.06
C ILE A 69 -1.35 -12.95 -1.72
N ILE A 70 -1.95 -13.59 -2.72
CA ILE A 70 -3.09 -14.49 -2.50
C ILE A 70 -2.72 -15.69 -1.62
N LYS A 71 -1.52 -16.27 -1.82
CA LYS A 71 -1.04 -17.39 -1.01
C LYS A 71 -0.77 -16.99 0.45
N ALA A 72 -0.18 -15.81 0.66
CA ALA A 72 0.15 -15.31 1.99
C ALA A 72 -1.04 -14.60 2.69
N ASN A 73 -2.15 -14.38 2.02
CA ASN A 73 -3.24 -13.46 2.40
C ASN A 73 -3.67 -13.56 3.88
N TYR A 74 -3.81 -14.78 4.42
CA TYR A 74 -4.23 -15.00 5.81
C TYR A 74 -3.08 -15.05 6.83
N GLU A 75 -1.84 -14.92 6.35
CA GLU A 75 -0.65 -14.81 7.20
C GLU A 75 -0.25 -13.35 7.44
N LEU A 76 -0.88 -12.42 6.72
CA LEU A 76 -0.59 -11.00 6.75
C LEU A 76 -1.38 -10.28 7.84
N LYS A 77 -0.76 -9.25 8.42
CA LYS A 77 -1.44 -8.34 9.33
C LYS A 77 -2.10 -7.24 8.51
N TRP A 78 -3.35 -7.47 8.10
CA TRP A 78 -4.14 -6.46 7.42
C TRP A 78 -4.62 -5.39 8.40
N ASN A 79 -4.56 -4.15 7.98
CA ASN A 79 -4.93 -2.98 8.76
C ASN A 79 -5.93 -2.12 7.97
N THR A 80 -6.66 -1.27 8.70
CA THR A 80 -7.36 -0.10 8.19
C THR A 80 -6.80 1.11 8.92
N THR A 81 -6.55 2.20 8.19
CA THR A 81 -5.99 3.42 8.81
C THR A 81 -7.04 4.16 9.62
N TYR A 82 -8.29 4.08 9.19
CA TYR A 82 -9.40 4.92 9.65
C TYR A 82 -10.45 4.09 10.37
N SER A 83 -11.25 4.76 11.20
CA SER A 83 -12.44 4.18 11.81
C SER A 83 -13.66 4.29 10.88
N GLU A 84 -14.68 3.49 11.14
CA GLU A 84 -15.96 3.57 10.41
C GLU A 84 -16.61 4.95 10.53
N ASN A 85 -16.46 5.61 11.67
CA ASN A 85 -17.01 6.95 11.89
C ASN A 85 -16.34 8.03 11.00
N GLU A 86 -15.07 7.82 10.60
CA GLU A 86 -14.32 8.75 9.77
C GLU A 86 -14.63 8.57 8.28
N VAL A 87 -14.71 7.35 7.80
CA VAL A 87 -14.78 7.05 6.36
C VAL A 87 -16.04 6.29 5.92
N GLY A 88 -16.82 5.78 6.88
CA GLY A 88 -18.03 5.00 6.65
C GLY A 88 -17.76 3.50 6.47
N SER A 89 -18.80 2.68 6.75
CA SER A 89 -18.75 1.22 6.70
C SER A 89 -18.38 0.67 5.32
N ASP A 90 -18.90 1.27 4.26
CA ASP A 90 -18.61 0.85 2.89
C ASP A 90 -17.12 0.94 2.58
N PHE A 91 -16.47 2.04 2.99
CA PHE A 91 -15.03 2.21 2.82
C PHE A 91 -14.25 1.14 3.60
N ILE A 92 -14.53 0.97 4.91
CA ILE A 92 -13.83 0.01 5.79
C ILE A 92 -13.95 -1.43 5.28
N ASN A 93 -15.11 -1.83 4.74
CA ASN A 93 -15.31 -3.17 4.22
C ASN A 93 -14.58 -3.46 2.91
N ARG A 94 -14.16 -2.43 2.18
CA ARG A 94 -13.55 -2.54 0.85
C ARG A 94 -12.15 -1.91 0.77
N TYR A 95 -11.58 -1.48 1.90
CA TYR A 95 -10.25 -0.91 2.02
C TYR A 95 -9.43 -1.68 3.05
N GLY A 96 -8.15 -1.82 2.77
CA GLY A 96 -7.19 -2.35 3.73
C GLY A 96 -5.79 -2.39 3.13
N TRP A 97 -4.82 -2.50 4.02
CA TRP A 97 -3.41 -2.53 3.64
C TRP A 97 -2.60 -3.33 4.67
N PHE A 98 -1.40 -3.70 4.30
CA PHE A 98 -0.42 -4.30 5.20
C PHE A 98 0.99 -3.82 4.91
N ASP A 99 1.81 -3.74 5.96
CA ASP A 99 3.25 -3.57 5.83
C ASP A 99 3.89 -4.90 5.45
N LEU A 100 4.72 -4.89 4.41
CA LEU A 100 5.55 -6.04 4.05
C LEU A 100 7.01 -5.83 4.49
N ILE A 101 7.58 -4.68 4.15
CA ILE A 101 8.97 -4.32 4.43
C ILE A 101 8.98 -2.93 5.07
N GLY A 102 9.78 -2.75 6.11
CA GLY A 102 9.90 -1.45 6.76
C GLY A 102 9.94 -1.54 8.28
N PRO A 103 9.89 -0.42 8.97
CA PRO A 103 10.01 -0.39 10.43
C PRO A 103 8.83 -1.05 11.16
N ASN A 104 7.65 -1.11 10.51
CA ASN A 104 6.42 -1.71 11.05
C ASN A 104 6.09 -3.08 10.45
N GLY A 105 6.81 -3.50 9.42
CA GLY A 105 6.56 -4.77 8.71
C GLY A 105 7.27 -5.98 9.31
N PRO A 106 6.97 -7.17 8.78
CA PRO A 106 7.67 -8.40 9.16
C PRO A 106 9.12 -8.43 8.69
N PHE A 107 9.49 -7.72 7.62
CA PHE A 107 10.87 -7.64 7.13
C PHE A 107 11.44 -6.25 7.39
N LEU A 108 12.40 -6.16 8.33
CA LEU A 108 12.82 -4.91 8.94
C LEU A 108 13.90 -4.19 8.13
N ILE A 109 13.62 -2.94 7.79
CA ILE A 109 14.54 -1.93 7.28
C ILE A 109 14.03 -0.55 7.72
N ASN A 110 14.95 0.42 7.94
CA ASN A 110 14.57 1.76 8.40
C ASN A 110 14.61 2.83 7.30
N SER A 111 15.15 2.51 6.12
CA SER A 111 15.30 3.49 5.03
C SER A 111 14.10 3.59 4.10
N THR A 112 13.23 2.57 4.12
CA THR A 112 12.12 2.44 3.19
C THR A 112 10.98 1.69 3.87
N ARG A 113 9.73 2.02 3.53
CA ARG A 113 8.54 1.28 3.92
C ARG A 113 7.82 0.83 2.66
N ILE A 114 7.57 -0.45 2.50
CA ILE A 114 6.79 -1.02 1.40
C ILE A 114 5.52 -1.62 1.96
N MET A 115 4.41 -1.03 1.58
CA MET A 115 3.06 -1.46 1.91
C MET A 115 2.38 -1.99 0.67
N ILE A 116 1.37 -2.80 0.85
CA ILE A 116 0.44 -3.21 -0.20
C ILE A 116 -0.96 -2.87 0.27
N GLY A 117 -1.66 -2.07 -0.53
CA GLY A 117 -3.02 -1.63 -0.24
C GLY A 117 -4.01 -2.09 -1.29
N TYR A 118 -5.24 -2.32 -0.86
CA TYR A 118 -6.39 -2.61 -1.69
C TYR A 118 -7.49 -1.56 -1.48
N TRP A 119 -8.02 -1.03 -2.55
CA TRP A 119 -9.16 -0.11 -2.59
C TRP A 119 -10.21 -0.69 -3.54
N GLY A 120 -11.41 -0.89 -3.02
CA GLY A 120 -12.53 -1.45 -3.79
C GLY A 120 -13.07 -0.50 -4.86
N GLU A 121 -13.89 -1.05 -5.75
CA GLU A 121 -14.52 -0.31 -6.83
C GLU A 121 -15.34 0.88 -6.32
N ASN A 122 -15.25 2.02 -7.03
CA ASN A 122 -15.95 3.28 -6.72
C ASN A 122 -15.60 3.88 -5.36
N LEU A 123 -14.50 3.47 -4.70
CA LEU A 123 -14.02 4.17 -3.52
C LEU A 123 -13.33 5.48 -3.91
N ASP A 124 -13.56 6.49 -3.07
CA ASP A 124 -12.80 7.73 -3.02
C ASP A 124 -11.84 7.67 -1.83
N TYR A 125 -10.55 7.53 -2.09
CA TYR A 125 -9.53 7.73 -1.09
C TYR A 125 -9.23 9.22 -1.01
N GLN A 126 -9.78 9.84 0.02
CA GLN A 126 -9.86 11.29 0.19
C GLN A 126 -8.48 11.95 0.24
N MET A 127 -8.46 13.26 0.13
CA MET A 127 -7.25 14.05 0.21
C MET A 127 -6.51 13.78 1.52
N HIS A 128 -5.24 13.43 1.38
CA HIS A 128 -4.35 13.13 2.49
C HIS A 128 -2.92 13.59 2.14
N TRP A 129 -2.06 13.63 3.14
CA TRP A 129 -0.63 13.96 3.00
C TRP A 129 0.15 13.39 4.17
N HIS A 130 1.45 13.28 3.99
CA HIS A 130 2.40 12.76 4.98
C HIS A 130 3.81 13.26 4.66
N GLU A 131 4.71 13.23 5.65
CA GLU A 131 6.08 13.69 5.51
C GLU A 131 6.92 12.82 4.57
N ALA A 132 6.69 11.51 4.56
CA ALA A 132 7.38 10.61 3.64
C ALA A 132 7.10 10.99 2.18
N GLU A 133 8.11 10.90 1.30
CA GLU A 133 7.85 10.82 -0.14
C GLU A 133 7.26 9.45 -0.47
N GLU A 134 6.31 9.40 -1.40
CA GLU A 134 5.59 8.18 -1.73
C GLU A 134 5.61 7.88 -3.23
N ALA A 135 5.73 6.58 -3.56
CA ALA A 135 5.49 6.07 -4.89
C ALA A 135 4.39 5.01 -4.85
N TYR A 136 3.31 5.23 -5.61
CA TYR A 136 2.30 4.19 -5.90
C TYR A 136 2.61 3.45 -7.18
N ILE A 137 2.50 2.13 -7.13
CA ILE A 137 2.63 1.26 -8.31
C ILE A 137 1.45 0.29 -8.34
N PRO A 138 0.44 0.48 -9.21
CA PRO A 138 -0.64 -0.47 -9.37
C PRO A 138 -0.13 -1.85 -9.76
N LEU A 139 -0.55 -2.87 -9.03
CA LEU A 139 -0.29 -4.29 -9.29
C LEU A 139 -1.48 -4.94 -10.01
N ALA A 140 -2.70 -4.50 -9.71
CA ALA A 140 -3.93 -4.93 -10.35
C ALA A 140 -4.96 -3.78 -10.34
N GLY A 141 -5.77 -3.70 -11.39
CA GLY A 141 -6.73 -2.62 -11.57
C GLY A 141 -6.08 -1.31 -12.02
N SER A 142 -6.78 -0.21 -11.84
CA SER A 142 -6.31 1.14 -12.18
C SER A 142 -7.03 2.18 -11.31
N ALA A 143 -6.45 3.37 -11.20
CA ALA A 143 -7.09 4.47 -10.48
C ALA A 143 -6.73 5.82 -11.10
N LEU A 144 -7.58 6.80 -10.81
CA LEU A 144 -7.32 8.21 -11.07
C LEU A 144 -6.65 8.81 -9.83
N PHE A 145 -5.40 9.20 -9.97
CA PHE A 145 -4.62 9.93 -8.97
C PHE A 145 -4.68 11.43 -9.26
N TRP A 146 -4.63 12.22 -8.21
CA TRP A 146 -4.42 13.66 -8.28
C TRP A 146 -3.43 14.09 -7.21
N SER A 147 -2.56 15.02 -7.54
CA SER A 147 -1.70 15.69 -6.57
C SER A 147 -1.52 17.17 -6.91
N GLU A 148 -1.13 17.97 -5.92
CA GLU A 148 -0.94 19.41 -6.08
C GLU A 148 0.07 19.76 -7.19
N HIS A 149 1.14 18.97 -7.35
CA HIS A 149 2.19 19.25 -8.32
C HIS A 149 1.93 18.66 -9.71
N ASN A 150 1.27 17.49 -9.77
CA ASN A 150 1.15 16.74 -11.03
C ASN A 150 -0.26 16.77 -11.64
N GLY A 151 -1.25 17.35 -10.91
CA GLY A 151 -2.64 17.31 -11.35
C GLY A 151 -3.20 15.88 -11.45
N LYS A 152 -4.12 15.65 -12.37
CA LYS A 152 -4.78 14.35 -12.57
C LYS A 152 -3.99 13.42 -13.48
N LYS A 153 -3.85 12.15 -13.05
CA LYS A 153 -3.22 11.08 -13.85
C LYS A 153 -3.96 9.77 -13.64
N ILE A 154 -4.34 9.09 -14.71
CA ILE A 154 -4.77 7.69 -14.63
C ILE A 154 -3.51 6.83 -14.60
N ALA A 155 -3.40 5.95 -13.60
CA ALA A 155 -2.32 4.99 -13.51
C ALA A 155 -2.85 3.57 -13.68
N ASN A 156 -2.23 2.83 -14.59
CA ASN A 156 -2.49 1.45 -14.92
C ASN A 156 -1.42 0.53 -14.32
N VAL A 157 -1.61 -0.77 -14.43
CA VAL A 157 -0.67 -1.77 -13.89
C VAL A 157 0.76 -1.54 -14.38
N GLY A 158 1.65 -1.33 -13.42
CA GLY A 158 3.06 -1.07 -13.63
C GLY A 158 3.44 0.39 -13.80
N ASP A 159 2.50 1.33 -13.91
CA ASP A 159 2.82 2.77 -13.88
C ASP A 159 3.33 3.17 -12.48
N ILE A 160 4.15 4.24 -12.43
CA ILE A 160 4.58 4.84 -11.17
C ILE A 160 3.95 6.23 -11.01
N VAL A 161 3.41 6.50 -9.82
CA VAL A 161 2.91 7.82 -9.41
C VAL A 161 3.67 8.25 -8.17
N ILE A 162 4.35 9.38 -8.24
CA ILE A 162 5.20 9.88 -7.16
C ILE A 162 4.54 11.11 -6.53
N HIS A 163 4.47 11.12 -5.20
CA HIS A 163 4.07 12.25 -4.37
C HIS A 163 5.26 12.73 -3.54
N LYS A 164 5.48 14.04 -3.52
CA LYS A 164 6.53 14.66 -2.72
C LYS A 164 6.15 14.69 -1.25
N SER A 165 7.14 14.93 -0.38
CA SER A 165 6.90 15.15 1.05
C SER A 165 5.83 16.24 1.26
N ASN A 166 4.84 15.93 2.11
CA ASN A 166 3.72 16.81 2.46
C ASN A 166 2.84 17.28 1.29
N GLU A 167 2.98 16.69 0.10
CA GLU A 167 2.13 16.97 -1.04
C GLU A 167 0.72 16.42 -0.81
N LYS A 168 -0.30 17.27 -0.94
CA LYS A 168 -1.70 16.83 -0.88
C LYS A 168 -2.04 16.04 -2.13
N HIS A 169 -2.65 14.87 -1.91
CA HIS A 169 -3.06 13.97 -2.99
C HIS A 169 -4.31 13.17 -2.61
N TRP A 170 -5.00 12.67 -3.63
CA TRP A 170 -6.16 11.78 -3.49
C TRP A 170 -6.20 10.76 -4.63
N THR A 171 -6.96 9.69 -4.42
CA THR A 171 -7.08 8.59 -5.40
C THR A 171 -8.54 8.14 -5.52
N LYS A 172 -9.02 7.97 -6.77
CA LYS A 172 -10.37 7.48 -7.07
C LYS A 172 -10.32 6.21 -7.91
N MET A 173 -11.03 5.19 -7.48
CA MET A 173 -11.21 3.93 -8.17
C MET A 173 -12.42 4.02 -9.10
N THR A 174 -12.22 4.58 -10.31
CA THR A 174 -13.32 4.89 -11.25
C THR A 174 -13.69 3.73 -12.17
N ASN A 175 -12.79 2.76 -12.37
CA ASN A 175 -12.97 1.65 -13.32
C ASN A 175 -12.63 0.30 -12.66
N GLY A 176 -13.28 -0.01 -11.55
CA GLY A 176 -13.01 -1.21 -10.79
C GLY A 176 -12.20 -0.91 -9.51
N PHE A 177 -11.38 -1.86 -9.09
CA PHE A 177 -10.57 -1.78 -7.88
C PHE A 177 -9.13 -1.37 -8.18
N LEU A 178 -8.39 -1.04 -7.13
CA LEU A 178 -6.94 -0.89 -7.14
C LEU A 178 -6.30 -1.84 -6.11
N LEU A 179 -5.29 -2.60 -6.50
CA LEU A 179 -4.29 -3.19 -5.60
C LEU A 179 -2.94 -2.63 -6.00
N ALA A 180 -2.23 -1.99 -5.07
CA ALA A 180 -0.99 -1.30 -5.37
C ALA A 180 0.09 -1.50 -4.29
N LEU A 181 1.36 -1.42 -4.71
CA LEU A 181 2.46 -1.10 -3.82
C LEU A 181 2.37 0.39 -3.48
N ALA A 182 2.57 0.72 -2.21
CA ALA A 182 2.84 2.06 -1.72
C ALA A 182 4.24 2.03 -1.07
N ILE A 183 5.18 2.73 -1.66
CA ILE A 183 6.58 2.76 -1.22
C ILE A 183 6.86 4.14 -0.65
N TRP A 184 7.22 4.18 0.62
CA TRP A 184 7.60 5.40 1.32
C TRP A 184 9.11 5.45 1.54
N LYS A 185 9.69 6.64 1.38
CA LYS A 185 11.07 6.97 1.79
C LYS A 185 11.09 8.28 2.56
N GLY A 186 12.08 8.48 3.39
CA GLY A 186 12.24 9.69 4.21
C GLY A 186 12.50 9.37 5.67
N THR A 187 12.21 10.34 6.55
CA THR A 187 12.62 10.28 7.95
C THR A 187 11.61 9.61 8.85
N ASP A 188 10.32 9.88 8.73
CA ASP A 188 9.29 9.32 9.60
C ASP A 188 8.39 8.31 8.89
N LEU A 189 8.88 7.08 8.79
CA LEU A 189 8.18 5.99 8.11
C LEU A 189 7.18 5.23 9.00
N ARG A 190 7.01 5.63 10.28
CA ARG A 190 6.11 4.95 11.23
C ARG A 190 4.76 5.61 11.38
N VAL A 191 4.63 6.87 10.99
CA VAL A 191 3.39 7.63 11.13
C VAL A 191 2.35 7.24 10.08
N ASN A 192 1.10 7.53 10.39
CA ASN A 192 0.00 7.43 9.44
C ASN A 192 -0.21 8.77 8.73
N PRO A 193 -0.81 8.77 7.53
CA PRO A 193 -1.11 10.00 6.82
C PRO A 193 -2.15 10.84 7.56
N THR A 194 -2.08 12.16 7.39
CA THR A 194 -3.14 13.10 7.74
C THR A 194 -4.20 13.07 6.65
N ILE A 195 -5.49 12.96 7.01
CA ILE A 195 -6.60 12.92 6.06
C ILE A 195 -7.55 14.11 6.28
N SER A 196 -8.04 14.71 5.19
CA SER A 196 -9.15 15.66 5.24
C SER A 196 -10.48 14.94 5.44
N SER A 197 -11.43 15.56 6.12
CA SER A 197 -12.79 15.03 6.23
C SER A 197 -13.54 15.09 4.87
N ARG A 198 -14.65 14.34 4.77
CA ARG A 198 -15.49 14.29 3.56
C ARG A 198 -16.00 15.65 3.09
N ASP A 199 -16.24 16.58 4.02
CA ASP A 199 -16.69 17.95 3.72
C ASP A 199 -15.53 18.94 3.55
N GLY A 200 -14.27 18.47 3.62
CA GLY A 200 -13.09 19.32 3.52
C GLY A 200 -12.85 20.21 4.75
N SER A 201 -13.72 20.17 5.76
CA SER A 201 -13.71 21.10 6.90
C SER A 201 -12.88 20.65 8.09
N ARG A 202 -12.50 19.35 8.18
CA ARG A 202 -11.75 18.80 9.30
C ARG A 202 -10.50 18.06 8.83
N ILE A 203 -9.39 18.43 9.43
CA ILE A 203 -8.11 17.74 9.30
C ILE A 203 -8.01 16.77 10.48
N TYR A 204 -7.93 15.48 10.22
CA TYR A 204 -7.66 14.48 11.26
C TYR A 204 -6.19 14.10 11.22
N GLU A 205 -5.47 14.46 12.28
CA GLU A 205 -4.18 13.83 12.58
C GLU A 205 -4.46 12.47 13.22
N VAL A 206 -4.11 11.41 12.54
CA VAL A 206 -4.14 10.06 13.13
C VAL A 206 -2.92 9.95 14.05
N LYS A 207 -3.08 10.31 15.31
CA LYS A 207 -2.06 10.09 16.33
C LYS A 207 -1.98 8.59 16.62
N GLU A 208 -0.80 8.02 16.55
CA GLU A 208 -0.56 6.67 17.07
C GLU A 208 -1.06 6.59 18.52
N LYS A 209 -1.93 5.60 18.80
CA LYS A 209 -2.17 5.21 20.18
C LYS A 209 -0.85 4.67 20.71
N LYS A 210 -0.19 5.43 21.58
CA LYS A 210 0.91 4.92 22.39
C LYS A 210 0.36 3.74 23.19
N SER A 211 0.80 2.54 22.86
CA SER A 211 0.61 1.32 23.66
C SER A 211 1.51 1.36 24.89
#